data_a067e786e5a0b1b62005cd2d7b5a741b
#
_entry.id   a067e786e5a0b1b62005cd2d7b5a741b
#
_cell.length_a   1.000
_cell.length_b   1.000
_cell.length_c   1.000
_cell.angle_alpha   90.00
_cell.angle_beta   90.00
_cell.angle_gamma   90.00
#
_symmetry.space_group_name_H-M   'P 1'
#
loop_
_entity.id
_entity.type
_entity.pdbx_description
1 polymer ?
#
loop_
_entity_poly.entity_id
_entity_poly.type
_entity_poly.pdbx_seq_one_letter_code
_entity_poly.pdbx_strand_id
1 'polypeptide(L)'
;MALLCLAPLLFAQTQEVQQVLKDSETAWNRGDLAAFASYYEDSPDTTFIGREVVRGGVAAILARYRRAYPTRDAMGTLAFTEIEVRPLADGIALATGKYTLERTAAAGGNASGRFTLILKHTTKGWRIIHDHTS
;
A
#
# COMPACT_ATOMS: atom_id res chain seq x y z
N MET A 1 -15.24 -18.17 -29.48
CA MET A 1 -13.91 -17.53 -29.64
C MET A 1 -13.95 -16.15 -29.06
N ALA A 2 -13.69 -16.02 -27.79
CA ALA A 2 -13.70 -14.73 -27.06
C ALA A 2 -12.33 -14.54 -26.38
N LEU A 3 -11.29 -14.31 -27.17
CA LEU A 3 -9.94 -14.05 -26.65
C LEU A 3 -9.50 -12.58 -26.77
N LEU A 4 -10.41 -11.69 -27.16
CA LEU A 4 -10.05 -10.31 -27.51
C LEU A 4 -10.27 -9.25 -26.42
N CYS A 5 -10.78 -9.59 -25.23
CA CYS A 5 -11.12 -8.60 -24.20
C CYS A 5 -10.26 -8.60 -22.93
N LEU A 6 -9.34 -9.55 -22.76
CA LEU A 6 -8.58 -9.67 -21.51
C LEU A 6 -7.42 -8.67 -21.40
N ALA A 7 -6.72 -8.38 -22.48
CA ALA A 7 -5.54 -7.52 -22.45
C ALA A 7 -5.86 -6.06 -22.05
N PRO A 8 -6.91 -5.41 -22.58
CA PRO A 8 -7.30 -4.07 -22.12
C PRO A 8 -7.73 -4.03 -20.65
N LEU A 9 -8.43 -5.08 -20.17
CA LEU A 9 -8.86 -5.17 -18.77
C LEU A 9 -7.66 -5.30 -17.84
N LEU A 10 -6.70 -6.15 -18.15
CA LEU A 10 -5.49 -6.34 -17.36
C LEU A 10 -4.63 -5.08 -17.32
N PHE A 11 -4.53 -4.36 -18.44
CA PHE A 11 -3.84 -3.08 -18.50
C PHE A 11 -4.53 -2.03 -17.62
N ALA A 12 -5.86 -1.95 -17.66
CA ALA A 12 -6.64 -1.05 -16.80
C ALA A 12 -6.44 -1.37 -15.31
N GLN A 13 -6.43 -2.65 -14.93
CA GLN A 13 -6.15 -3.07 -13.56
C GLN A 13 -4.76 -2.61 -13.10
N THR A 14 -3.75 -2.78 -13.94
CA THR A 14 -2.38 -2.33 -13.66
C THR A 14 -2.34 -0.84 -13.38
N GLN A 15 -2.96 -0.02 -14.23
CA GLN A 15 -3.00 1.44 -14.06
C GLN A 15 -3.76 1.86 -12.80
N GLU A 16 -4.89 1.23 -12.51
CA GLU A 16 -5.70 1.51 -11.34
C GLU A 16 -4.95 1.20 -10.04
N VAL A 17 -4.23 0.08 -9.98
CA VAL A 17 -3.41 -0.28 -8.82
C VAL A 17 -2.24 0.68 -8.65
N GLN A 18 -1.56 1.06 -9.73
CA GLN A 18 -0.50 2.08 -9.68
C GLN A 18 -1.03 3.40 -9.14
N GLN A 19 -2.25 3.80 -9.53
CA GLN A 19 -2.88 5.02 -9.04
C GLN A 19 -3.19 4.95 -7.55
N VAL A 20 -3.64 3.80 -7.04
CA VAL A 20 -3.86 3.60 -5.60
C VAL A 20 -2.56 3.79 -4.81
N LEU A 21 -1.45 3.25 -5.29
CA LEU A 21 -0.15 3.44 -4.65
C LEU A 21 0.27 4.91 -4.67
N LYS A 22 0.06 5.60 -5.78
CA LYS A 22 0.35 7.03 -5.90
C LYS A 22 -0.49 7.86 -4.94
N ASP A 23 -1.77 7.57 -4.83
CA ASP A 23 -2.69 8.27 -3.94
C ASP A 23 -2.34 8.02 -2.48
N SER A 24 -1.94 6.81 -2.12
CA SER A 24 -1.49 6.48 -0.76
C SER A 24 -0.19 7.21 -0.40
N GLU A 25 0.76 7.31 -1.32
CA GLU A 25 1.98 8.12 -1.16
C GLU A 25 1.63 9.59 -0.90
N THR A 26 0.70 10.14 -1.68
CA THR A 26 0.23 11.52 -1.52
C THR A 26 -0.42 11.74 -0.16
N ALA A 27 -1.25 10.81 0.30
CA ALA A 27 -1.88 10.86 1.63
C ALA A 27 -0.83 10.86 2.75
N TRP A 28 0.16 9.98 2.66
CA TRP A 28 1.28 9.95 3.60
C TRP A 28 1.98 11.30 3.64
N ASN A 29 2.36 11.82 2.48
CA ASN A 29 3.16 13.05 2.38
C ASN A 29 2.44 14.31 2.83
N ARG A 30 1.11 14.32 2.89
CA ARG A 30 0.37 15.39 3.56
C ARG A 30 0.14 15.14 5.05
N GLY A 31 0.69 14.05 5.62
CA GLY A 31 0.58 13.72 7.03
C GLY A 31 -0.73 13.04 7.43
N ASP A 32 -1.49 12.52 6.48
CA ASP A 32 -2.81 11.92 6.70
C ASP A 32 -2.72 10.40 6.78
N LEU A 33 -2.35 9.89 7.97
CA LEU A 33 -2.26 8.44 8.21
C LEU A 33 -3.62 7.73 8.09
N ALA A 34 -4.71 8.40 8.44
CA ALA A 34 -6.04 7.81 8.29
C ALA A 34 -6.38 7.57 6.82
N ALA A 35 -6.11 8.56 5.96
CA ALA A 35 -6.27 8.39 4.51
C ALA A 35 -5.35 7.31 3.96
N PHE A 36 -4.08 7.28 4.39
CA PHE A 36 -3.14 6.22 4.00
C PHE A 36 -3.67 4.83 4.36
N ALA A 37 -4.13 4.63 5.59
CA ALA A 37 -4.67 3.36 6.05
C ALA A 37 -5.98 2.98 5.35
N SER A 38 -6.73 3.95 4.82
CA SER A 38 -7.99 3.69 4.12
C SER A 38 -7.82 2.92 2.80
N TYR A 39 -6.60 2.82 2.28
CA TYR A 39 -6.30 2.01 1.11
C TYR A 39 -6.17 0.51 1.42
N TYR A 40 -6.17 0.14 2.70
CA TYR A 40 -6.35 -1.25 3.11
C TYR A 40 -7.83 -1.61 3.16
N GLU A 41 -8.15 -2.87 2.85
CA GLU A 41 -9.52 -3.34 3.01
C GLU A 41 -9.88 -3.43 4.48
N ASP A 42 -11.07 -2.96 4.83
CA ASP A 42 -11.57 -3.04 6.20
C ASP A 42 -12.19 -4.42 6.44
N SER A 43 -11.33 -5.39 6.62
CA SER A 43 -11.66 -6.80 6.85
C SER A 43 -10.80 -7.36 7.98
N PRO A 44 -11.34 -8.26 8.82
CA PRO A 44 -10.55 -8.92 9.86
C PRO A 44 -9.40 -9.77 9.30
N ASP A 45 -9.45 -10.14 8.01
CA ASP A 45 -8.43 -10.94 7.34
C ASP A 45 -7.31 -10.10 6.72
N THR A 46 -7.49 -8.79 6.60
CA THR A 46 -6.45 -7.89 6.09
C THR A 46 -5.23 -7.93 6.99
N THR A 47 -4.08 -8.24 6.41
CA THR A 47 -2.86 -8.57 7.14
C THR A 47 -1.70 -7.68 6.71
N PHE A 48 -1.00 -7.14 7.69
CA PHE A 48 0.31 -6.50 7.52
C PHE A 48 1.37 -7.33 8.22
N ILE A 49 2.44 -7.66 7.50
CA ILE A 49 3.61 -8.36 8.03
C ILE A 49 4.83 -7.44 7.91
N GLY A 50 5.38 -7.07 9.03
CA GLY A 50 6.68 -6.42 9.17
C GLY A 50 7.50 -7.23 10.17
N ARG A 51 7.98 -6.61 11.24
CA ARG A 51 8.55 -7.33 12.39
C ARG A 51 7.48 -8.10 13.15
N GLU A 52 6.24 -7.63 13.10
CA GLU A 52 5.08 -8.24 13.71
C GLU A 52 4.03 -8.54 12.65
N VAL A 53 3.13 -9.44 12.96
CA VAL A 53 1.94 -9.71 12.15
C VAL A 53 0.78 -8.95 12.75
N VAL A 54 0.18 -8.04 11.96
CA VAL A 54 -1.00 -7.25 12.36
C VAL A 54 -2.18 -7.68 11.49
N ARG A 55 -3.29 -8.00 12.14
CA ARG A 55 -4.56 -8.33 11.49
C ARG A 55 -5.68 -7.51 12.11
N GLY A 56 -6.76 -7.29 11.36
CA GLY A 56 -7.95 -6.69 11.91
C GLY A 56 -8.46 -5.45 11.18
N GLY A 57 -8.11 -5.28 9.92
CA GLY A 57 -8.65 -4.20 9.09
C GLY A 57 -8.02 -2.84 9.32
N VAL A 58 -8.71 -1.81 8.87
CA VAL A 58 -8.20 -0.42 8.81
C VAL A 58 -7.80 0.09 10.20
N ALA A 59 -8.61 -0.16 11.22
CA ALA A 59 -8.33 0.34 12.57
C ALA A 59 -7.02 -0.23 13.13
N ALA A 60 -6.79 -1.53 12.95
CA ALA A 60 -5.56 -2.19 13.42
C ALA A 60 -4.33 -1.72 12.64
N ILE A 61 -4.44 -1.57 11.32
CA ILE A 61 -3.39 -1.06 10.46
C ILE A 61 -3.04 0.38 10.84
N LEU A 62 -4.05 1.23 10.99
CA LEU A 62 -3.86 2.63 11.42
C LEU A 62 -3.18 2.74 12.78
N ALA A 63 -3.61 1.92 13.75
CA ALA A 63 -3.00 1.91 15.08
C ALA A 63 -1.52 1.53 15.02
N ARG A 64 -1.16 0.56 14.17
CA ARG A 64 0.24 0.19 13.95
C ARG A 64 1.05 1.36 13.39
N TYR A 65 0.54 2.04 12.37
CA TYR A 65 1.25 3.17 11.75
C TYR A 65 1.38 4.35 12.72
N ARG A 66 0.37 4.64 13.53
CA ARG A 66 0.45 5.69 14.56
C ARG A 66 1.50 5.40 15.64
N ARG A 67 1.68 4.13 16.00
CA ARG A 67 2.76 3.74 16.93
C ARG A 67 4.13 3.87 16.31
N ALA A 68 4.29 3.45 15.06
CA ALA A 68 5.58 3.48 14.37
C ALA A 68 5.98 4.89 13.95
N TYR A 69 5.01 5.75 13.62
CA TYR A 69 5.22 7.09 13.10
C TYR A 69 4.36 8.11 13.86
N PRO A 70 4.71 8.39 15.15
CA PRO A 70 3.82 9.19 16.02
C PRO A 70 3.77 10.67 15.69
N THR A 71 4.69 11.18 14.87
CA THR A 71 4.78 12.60 14.51
C THR A 71 4.94 12.75 13.01
N ARG A 72 4.65 13.95 12.49
CA ARG A 72 4.86 14.28 11.08
C ARG A 72 6.34 14.12 10.71
N ASP A 73 7.26 14.53 11.57
CA ASP A 73 8.69 14.39 11.33
C ASP A 73 9.12 12.91 11.25
N ALA A 74 8.55 12.06 12.11
CA ALA A 74 8.81 10.61 12.07
C ALA A 74 8.30 9.96 10.78
N MET A 75 7.23 10.47 10.19
CA MET A 75 6.73 10.01 8.89
C MET A 75 7.69 10.31 7.75
N GLY A 76 8.32 11.47 7.76
CA GLY A 76 9.21 11.91 6.69
C GLY A 76 8.48 12.07 5.35
N THR A 77 9.25 12.05 4.28
CA THR A 77 8.75 12.05 2.90
C THR A 77 8.85 10.66 2.32
N LEU A 78 7.73 10.12 1.92
CA LEU A 78 7.62 8.79 1.32
C LEU A 78 7.76 8.87 -0.21
N ALA A 79 8.54 7.95 -0.76
CA ALA A 79 8.58 7.68 -2.19
C ALA A 79 8.46 6.17 -2.44
N PHE A 80 7.56 5.80 -3.33
CA PHE A 80 7.51 4.45 -3.89
C PHE A 80 8.22 4.42 -5.22
N THR A 81 9.14 3.49 -5.40
CA THR A 81 9.92 3.30 -6.62
C THR A 81 9.97 1.83 -7.01
N GLU A 82 10.46 1.55 -8.21
CA GLU A 82 10.59 0.17 -8.73
C GLU A 82 9.27 -0.61 -8.64
N ILE A 83 8.15 0.08 -8.88
CA ILE A 83 6.82 -0.53 -8.77
C ILE A 83 6.57 -1.45 -9.97
N GLU A 84 6.22 -2.68 -9.68
CA GLU A 84 5.71 -3.64 -10.66
C GLU A 84 4.33 -4.11 -10.20
N VAL A 85 3.38 -4.11 -11.14
CA VAL A 85 2.02 -4.62 -10.90
C VAL A 85 1.78 -5.79 -11.83
N ARG A 86 1.37 -6.91 -11.25
CA ARG A 86 1.03 -8.13 -11.99
C ARG A 86 -0.40 -8.54 -11.65
N PRO A 87 -1.35 -8.40 -12.59
CA PRO A 87 -2.67 -8.97 -12.42
C PRO A 87 -2.59 -10.49 -12.25
N LEU A 88 -3.24 -11.02 -11.22
CA LEU A 88 -3.28 -12.47 -10.95
C LEU A 88 -4.59 -13.08 -11.41
N ALA A 89 -5.66 -12.32 -11.38
CA ALA A 89 -7.00 -12.69 -11.81
C ALA A 89 -7.79 -11.39 -12.02
N ASP A 90 -9.02 -11.52 -12.52
CA ASP A 90 -9.96 -10.41 -12.53
C ASP A 90 -10.21 -9.95 -11.07
N GLY A 91 -9.91 -8.68 -10.79
CA GLY A 91 -10.06 -8.10 -9.47
C GLY A 91 -9.04 -8.49 -8.41
N ILE A 92 -7.94 -9.17 -8.78
CA ILE A 92 -6.82 -9.49 -7.87
C ILE A 92 -5.51 -9.14 -8.55
N ALA A 93 -4.64 -8.41 -7.86
CA ALA A 93 -3.33 -8.03 -8.36
C ALA A 93 -2.25 -8.15 -7.29
N LEU A 94 -1.04 -8.45 -7.74
CA LEU A 94 0.18 -8.40 -6.93
C LEU A 94 0.94 -7.14 -7.31
N ALA A 95 1.39 -6.39 -6.31
CA ALA A 95 2.27 -5.25 -6.51
C ALA A 95 3.52 -5.40 -5.66
N THR A 96 4.67 -5.16 -6.26
CA THR A 96 5.95 -5.09 -5.55
C THR A 96 6.60 -3.75 -5.80
N GLY A 97 7.49 -3.36 -4.90
CA GLY A 97 8.22 -2.13 -5.03
C GLY A 97 9.20 -1.88 -3.90
N LYS A 98 9.78 -0.70 -3.94
CA LYS A 98 10.66 -0.18 -2.90
C LYS A 98 10.03 1.06 -2.29
N TYR A 99 10.07 1.18 -0.97
CA TYR A 99 9.78 2.43 -0.29
C TYR A 99 11.05 3.08 0.22
N THR A 100 11.05 4.40 0.23
CA THR A 100 12.05 5.21 0.94
C THR A 100 11.32 6.25 1.78
N LEU A 101 11.83 6.46 2.99
CA LEU A 101 11.45 7.58 3.84
C LEU A 101 12.66 8.50 3.99
N GLU A 102 12.52 9.72 3.56
CA GLU A 102 13.53 10.76 3.79
C GLU A 102 13.19 11.52 5.06
N ARG A 103 14.09 11.44 6.04
CA ARG A 103 13.92 12.04 7.37
C ARG A 103 15.23 12.64 7.84
N THR A 104 15.12 13.66 8.71
CA THR A 104 16.29 14.18 9.43
C THR A 104 16.87 13.12 10.39
N ALA A 105 18.13 13.26 10.78
CA ALA A 105 18.75 12.38 11.76
C ALA A 105 17.99 12.41 13.10
N ALA A 106 17.52 13.58 13.52
CA ALA A 106 16.74 13.75 14.75
C ALA A 106 15.39 13.01 14.69
N ALA A 107 14.79 12.89 13.51
CA ALA A 107 13.52 12.18 13.30
C ALA A 107 13.71 10.66 13.10
N GLY A 108 14.93 10.16 13.13
CA GLY A 108 15.25 8.74 12.96
C GLY A 108 16.11 8.41 11.73
N GLY A 109 16.42 9.41 10.88
CA GLY A 109 17.19 9.23 9.67
C GLY A 109 16.39 8.57 8.54
N ASN A 110 17.01 8.44 7.38
CA ASN A 110 16.40 7.80 6.22
C ASN A 110 16.15 6.31 6.46
N ALA A 111 15.05 5.82 5.92
CA ALA A 111 14.70 4.41 5.94
C ALA A 111 14.31 3.94 4.54
N SER A 112 14.48 2.67 4.27
CA SER A 112 14.03 2.05 3.03
C SER A 112 13.78 0.56 3.22
N GLY A 113 13.02 -0.01 2.30
CA GLY A 113 12.76 -1.44 2.28
C GLY A 113 11.96 -1.82 1.04
N ARG A 114 11.57 -3.07 1.00
CA ARG A 114 10.78 -3.61 -0.10
C ARG A 114 9.42 -4.07 0.40
N PHE A 115 8.43 -4.01 -0.48
CA PHE A 115 7.09 -4.46 -0.16
C PHE A 115 6.55 -5.40 -1.24
N THR A 116 5.71 -6.30 -0.80
CA THR A 116 4.84 -7.13 -1.63
C THR A 116 3.42 -6.98 -1.14
N LEU A 117 2.54 -6.57 -2.03
CA LEU A 117 1.13 -6.33 -1.74
C LEU A 117 0.26 -7.27 -2.58
N ILE A 118 -0.82 -7.75 -1.98
CA ILE A 118 -1.96 -8.28 -2.73
C ILE A 118 -3.09 -7.27 -2.60
N LEU A 119 -3.66 -6.87 -3.74
CA LEU A 119 -4.78 -5.95 -3.81
C LEU A 119 -5.98 -6.64 -4.43
N LYS A 120 -7.15 -6.26 -3.95
CA LYS A 120 -8.45 -6.74 -4.40
C LYS A 120 -9.30 -5.56 -4.85
N HIS A 121 -10.00 -5.72 -5.97
CA HIS A 121 -11.01 -4.77 -6.38
C HIS A 121 -12.27 -4.94 -5.54
N THR A 122 -12.67 -3.89 -4.83
CA THR A 122 -13.82 -3.86 -3.95
C THR A 122 -14.84 -2.83 -4.42
N THR A 123 -15.98 -2.74 -3.75
CA THR A 123 -16.97 -1.68 -4.03
C THR A 123 -16.43 -0.27 -3.79
N LYS A 124 -15.34 -0.14 -3.02
CA LYS A 124 -14.65 1.13 -2.75
C LYS A 124 -13.43 1.36 -3.65
N GLY A 125 -13.22 0.50 -4.65
CA GLY A 125 -12.04 0.48 -5.50
C GLY A 125 -11.02 -0.56 -5.04
N TRP A 126 -9.81 -0.48 -5.58
CA TRP A 126 -8.74 -1.40 -5.21
C TRP A 126 -8.28 -1.15 -3.78
N ARG A 127 -8.16 -2.24 -3.01
CA ARG A 127 -7.73 -2.20 -1.60
C ARG A 127 -6.68 -3.26 -1.32
N ILE A 128 -5.75 -2.95 -0.43
CA ILE A 128 -4.70 -3.88 0.02
C ILE A 128 -5.33 -4.87 1.00
N ILE A 129 -5.20 -6.15 0.70
CA ILE A 129 -5.66 -7.24 1.59
C ILE A 129 -4.50 -7.94 2.29
N HIS A 130 -3.30 -7.80 1.75
CA HIS A 130 -2.07 -8.36 2.35
C HIS A 130 -0.90 -7.45 2.02
N ASP A 131 -0.08 -7.17 3.02
CA ASP A 131 1.12 -6.35 2.91
C ASP A 131 2.25 -7.03 3.66
N HIS A 132 3.33 -7.34 2.95
CA HIS A 132 4.58 -7.79 3.57
C HIS A 132 5.67 -6.80 3.20
N THR A 133 6.13 -6.06 4.20
CA THR A 133 7.14 -5.01 4.04
C THR A 133 8.34 -5.30 4.94
N SER A 134 9.51 -5.27 4.35
CA SER A 134 10.78 -5.51 5.05
C SER A 134 11.74 -4.33 4.99
#